data_597beff9f55108a1fad3f49d95bbca90
#
_entry.id   597beff9f55108a1fad3f49d95bbca90
#
_cell.length_a   1.000
_cell.length_b   1.000
_cell.length_c   1.000
_cell.angle_alpha   90.00
_cell.angle_beta   90.00
_cell.angle_gamma   90.00
#
_symmetry.space_group_name_H-M   'P 1'
#
loop_
_entity.id
_entity.type
_entity.pdbx_description
1 polymer ?
#
loop_
_entity_poly.entity_id
_entity_poly.type
_entity_poly.pdbx_seq_one_letter_code
_entity_poly.pdbx_strand_id
1 'polypeptide(L)'
;LDVFVGSMNGPLWYFKANDSNFVDHTDVGDTPFTTLQVSPYNTPAFIDWDDDGDLDLVVGMDEHGKLQYFERIGPSALVELTGSSNPFNGVAVVRRSVPTFADWDGDGDLDLIVGSRDGLVHYYERVSKYQVTERAGEGNSPFFDLDTGHLSSPAVVDWDRDGDLDLVT
;
A
#
# COMPACT_ATOMS: atom_id res chain seq x y z
N LEU A 1 -17.33 -4.32 6.78
CA LEU A 1 -15.87 -4.31 6.60
C LEU A 1 -15.48 -5.56 5.82
N ASP A 2 -14.80 -5.40 4.69
CA ASP A 2 -14.32 -6.49 3.85
C ASP A 2 -12.84 -6.75 4.11
N VAL A 3 -12.34 -7.93 3.74
CA VAL A 3 -10.94 -8.32 3.96
C VAL A 3 -10.30 -8.67 2.63
N PHE A 4 -9.12 -8.11 2.41
CA PHE A 4 -8.25 -8.44 1.29
C PHE A 4 -6.95 -9.06 1.79
N VAL A 5 -6.51 -10.13 1.12
CA VAL A 5 -5.32 -10.86 1.52
C VAL A 5 -4.43 -11.07 0.30
N GLY A 6 -3.20 -10.58 0.41
CA GLY A 6 -2.17 -10.87 -0.58
C GLY A 6 -1.73 -12.33 -0.54
N SER A 7 -1.13 -12.80 -1.62
CA SER A 7 -0.67 -14.17 -1.73
C SER A 7 0.71 -14.28 -2.35
N MET A 8 1.39 -15.39 -2.05
CA MET A 8 2.72 -15.67 -2.59
C MET A 8 2.70 -16.03 -4.08
N ASN A 9 1.73 -16.81 -4.53
CA ASN A 9 1.70 -17.37 -5.89
C ASN A 9 0.29 -17.34 -6.51
N GLY A 10 -0.59 -16.51 -6.01
CA GLY A 10 -1.98 -16.51 -6.44
C GLY A 10 -2.56 -15.11 -6.65
N PRO A 11 -3.84 -15.05 -6.90
CA PRO A 11 -4.57 -13.81 -7.00
C PRO A 11 -4.61 -13.08 -5.66
N LEU A 12 -5.07 -11.84 -5.68
CA LEU A 12 -5.52 -11.14 -4.50
C LEU A 12 -6.81 -11.81 -3.99
N TRP A 13 -6.82 -12.25 -2.73
CA TRP A 13 -8.01 -12.83 -2.12
C TRP A 13 -8.94 -11.74 -1.60
N TYR A 14 -10.22 -11.87 -1.90
CA TYR A 14 -11.24 -10.95 -1.43
C TYR A 14 -12.32 -11.71 -0.64
N PHE A 15 -12.52 -11.30 0.59
CA PHE A 15 -13.55 -11.85 1.49
C PHE A 15 -14.54 -10.76 1.86
N LYS A 16 -15.79 -10.96 1.49
CA LYS A 16 -16.87 -10.05 1.82
C LYS A 16 -17.47 -10.39 3.18
N ALA A 17 -17.62 -9.38 4.03
CA ALA A 17 -18.29 -9.54 5.31
C ALA A 17 -19.79 -9.79 5.12
N ASN A 18 -20.31 -10.77 5.86
CA ASN A 18 -21.74 -11.09 5.93
C ASN A 18 -22.09 -11.34 7.40
N ASP A 19 -22.83 -10.43 8.02
CA ASP A 19 -23.31 -10.42 9.41
C ASP A 19 -22.28 -10.95 10.44
N SER A 20 -21.99 -12.25 10.44
CA SER A 20 -21.10 -12.91 11.41
C SER A 20 -19.94 -13.66 10.77
N ASN A 21 -19.82 -13.67 9.44
CA ASN A 21 -18.82 -14.46 8.71
C ASN A 21 -18.21 -13.68 7.56
N PHE A 22 -17.13 -14.22 7.00
CA PHE A 22 -16.56 -13.80 5.74
C PHE A 22 -16.85 -14.84 4.67
N VAL A 23 -17.27 -14.39 3.49
CA VAL A 23 -17.52 -15.24 2.33
C VAL A 23 -16.45 -14.94 1.28
N ASP A 24 -15.81 -15.98 0.76
CA ASP A 24 -14.86 -15.86 -0.33
C ASP A 24 -15.55 -15.37 -1.61
N HIS A 25 -15.12 -14.23 -2.09
CA HIS A 25 -15.58 -13.59 -3.31
C HIS A 25 -14.45 -13.42 -4.34
N THR A 26 -13.31 -14.08 -4.17
CA THR A 26 -12.14 -13.92 -5.02
C THR A 26 -12.44 -14.18 -6.50
N ASP A 27 -13.21 -15.24 -6.79
CA ASP A 27 -13.57 -15.66 -8.16
C ASP A 27 -15.01 -15.30 -8.56
N VAL A 28 -15.66 -14.44 -7.80
CA VAL A 28 -17.03 -14.00 -8.12
C VAL A 28 -16.96 -12.91 -9.18
N GLY A 29 -17.51 -13.18 -10.37
CA GLY A 29 -17.34 -12.37 -11.57
C GLY A 29 -17.97 -10.97 -11.56
N ASP A 30 -18.51 -10.51 -10.44
CA ASP A 30 -19.04 -9.16 -10.23
C ASP A 30 -18.07 -8.26 -9.43
N THR A 31 -16.86 -8.73 -9.12
CA THR A 31 -15.85 -7.94 -8.42
C THR A 31 -14.78 -7.41 -9.37
N PRO A 32 -14.20 -6.22 -9.12
CA PRO A 32 -13.11 -5.69 -9.95
C PRO A 32 -11.81 -6.50 -9.82
N PHE A 33 -11.72 -7.42 -8.84
CA PHE A 33 -10.49 -8.11 -8.47
C PHE A 33 -10.23 -9.39 -9.27
N THR A 34 -11.27 -10.02 -9.86
CA THR A 34 -11.16 -11.28 -10.61
C THR A 34 -10.27 -11.21 -11.84
N THR A 35 -10.12 -10.03 -12.43
CA THR A 35 -9.33 -9.83 -13.67
C THR A 35 -8.00 -9.13 -13.43
N LEU A 36 -7.71 -8.73 -12.20
CA LEU A 36 -6.47 -8.02 -11.90
C LEU A 36 -5.25 -8.93 -12.10
N GLN A 37 -4.28 -8.41 -12.82
CA GLN A 37 -2.98 -9.05 -12.96
C GLN A 37 -2.03 -8.46 -11.91
N VAL A 38 -1.98 -9.09 -10.74
CA VAL A 38 -1.06 -8.71 -9.68
C VAL A 38 0.17 -9.61 -9.65
N SER A 39 1.30 -9.03 -9.27
CA SER A 39 2.56 -9.78 -9.16
C SER A 39 2.52 -10.79 -8.02
N PRO A 40 3.33 -11.88 -8.08
CA PRO A 40 3.53 -12.77 -6.94
C PRO A 40 4.03 -12.03 -5.69
N TYR A 41 3.77 -12.59 -4.51
CA TYR A 41 4.06 -11.98 -3.21
C TYR A 41 3.39 -10.61 -3.04
N ASN A 42 2.17 -10.48 -3.55
CA ASN A 42 1.42 -9.24 -3.51
C ASN A 42 1.02 -8.85 -2.08
N THR A 43 1.12 -7.56 -1.79
CA THR A 43 0.76 -6.95 -0.51
C THR A 43 -0.16 -5.77 -0.79
N PRO A 44 -1.50 -5.98 -0.70
CA PRO A 44 -2.47 -4.94 -1.04
C PRO A 44 -2.61 -3.89 0.06
N ALA A 45 -2.76 -2.65 -0.34
CA ALA A 45 -3.21 -1.54 0.49
C ALA A 45 -4.26 -0.72 -0.28
N PHE A 46 -5.26 -0.20 0.44
CA PHE A 46 -6.32 0.61 -0.14
C PHE A 46 -6.22 2.04 0.37
N ILE A 47 -6.39 2.98 -0.52
CA ILE A 47 -6.30 4.42 -0.24
C ILE A 47 -7.11 5.18 -1.29
N ASP A 48 -7.78 6.25 -0.88
CA ASP A 48 -8.28 7.28 -1.79
C ASP A 48 -7.10 8.22 -2.10
N TRP A 49 -6.36 7.90 -3.19
CA TRP A 49 -5.12 8.63 -3.49
C TRP A 49 -5.36 9.91 -4.27
N ASP A 50 -6.37 9.94 -5.09
CA ASP A 50 -6.64 11.11 -5.94
C ASP A 50 -7.73 12.03 -5.39
N ASP A 51 -8.24 11.73 -4.17
CA ASP A 51 -9.23 12.50 -3.43
C ASP A 51 -10.61 12.56 -4.14
N ASP A 52 -10.96 11.49 -4.88
CA ASP A 52 -12.26 11.39 -5.59
C ASP A 52 -13.37 10.73 -4.76
N GLY A 53 -13.04 10.21 -3.57
CA GLY A 53 -13.92 9.56 -2.60
C GLY A 53 -14.05 8.04 -2.78
N ASP A 54 -13.39 7.46 -3.76
CA ASP A 54 -13.31 6.02 -3.98
C ASP A 54 -11.94 5.48 -3.52
N LEU A 55 -11.89 4.24 -3.01
CA LEU A 55 -10.62 3.62 -2.62
C LEU A 55 -9.92 3.00 -3.83
N ASP A 56 -8.73 3.44 -4.10
CA ASP A 56 -7.78 2.85 -5.04
C ASP A 56 -7.06 1.64 -4.42
N LEU A 57 -6.39 0.87 -5.26
CA LEU A 57 -5.59 -0.27 -4.82
C LEU A 57 -4.11 -0.07 -5.17
N VAL A 58 -3.27 -0.13 -4.16
CA VAL A 58 -1.80 -0.19 -4.31
C VAL A 58 -1.34 -1.59 -3.93
N VAL A 59 -0.53 -2.20 -4.80
CA VAL A 59 -0.03 -3.56 -4.58
C VAL A 59 1.49 -3.57 -4.57
N GLY A 60 2.05 -3.95 -3.44
CA GLY A 60 3.48 -4.20 -3.32
C GLY A 60 3.91 -5.47 -4.06
N MET A 61 5.13 -5.45 -4.61
CA MET A 61 5.68 -6.49 -5.46
C MET A 61 6.97 -7.08 -4.86
N ASP A 62 7.22 -8.38 -5.14
CA ASP A 62 8.52 -8.99 -4.79
C ASP A 62 9.64 -8.49 -5.70
N GLU A 63 9.36 -8.43 -7.00
CA GLU A 63 10.36 -8.09 -8.00
C GLU A 63 10.66 -6.58 -7.98
N HIS A 64 11.93 -6.25 -7.74
CA HIS A 64 12.44 -4.87 -7.67
C HIS A 64 11.76 -3.98 -6.62
N GLY A 65 10.95 -4.53 -5.70
CA GLY A 65 10.30 -3.77 -4.63
C GLY A 65 9.46 -2.58 -5.12
N LYS A 66 8.87 -2.72 -6.31
CA LYS A 66 8.01 -1.69 -6.92
C LYS A 66 6.59 -1.79 -6.43
N LEU A 67 5.76 -0.81 -6.81
CA LEU A 67 4.34 -0.75 -6.53
C LEU A 67 3.53 -0.73 -7.83
N GLN A 68 2.50 -1.58 -7.94
CA GLN A 68 1.43 -1.44 -8.91
C GLN A 68 0.36 -0.52 -8.33
N TYR A 69 -0.21 0.34 -9.15
CA TYR A 69 -1.30 1.23 -8.78
C TYR A 69 -2.49 1.02 -9.69
N PHE A 70 -3.64 0.81 -9.09
CA PHE A 70 -4.91 0.61 -9.77
C PHE A 70 -5.90 1.66 -9.28
N GLU A 71 -6.19 2.62 -10.14
CA GLU A 71 -7.21 3.65 -9.92
C GLU A 71 -8.60 3.04 -10.04
N ARG A 72 -9.45 3.34 -9.07
CA ARG A 72 -10.86 2.96 -9.14
C ARG A 72 -11.63 3.98 -9.95
N ILE A 73 -12.21 3.52 -11.05
CA ILE A 73 -12.99 4.36 -11.97
C ILE A 73 -14.49 4.06 -11.91
N GLY A 74 -14.94 3.36 -10.88
CA GLY A 74 -16.33 3.03 -10.65
C GLY A 74 -16.54 1.81 -9.75
N PRO A 75 -17.80 1.45 -9.45
CA PRO A 75 -18.12 0.47 -8.42
C PRO A 75 -17.50 -0.93 -8.60
N SER A 76 -17.23 -1.31 -9.85
CA SER A 76 -16.68 -2.63 -10.20
C SER A 76 -15.54 -2.54 -11.21
N ALA A 77 -14.82 -1.42 -11.25
CA ALA A 77 -13.75 -1.20 -12.23
C ALA A 77 -12.50 -0.58 -11.59
N LEU A 78 -11.38 -1.28 -11.75
CA LEU A 78 -10.04 -0.84 -11.43
C LEU A 78 -9.22 -0.80 -12.72
N VAL A 79 -8.43 0.25 -12.92
CA VAL A 79 -7.55 0.43 -14.08
C VAL A 79 -6.11 0.59 -13.61
N GLU A 80 -5.21 -0.28 -14.07
CA GLU A 80 -3.80 -0.14 -13.77
C GLU A 80 -3.22 1.10 -14.47
N LEU A 81 -2.64 2.00 -13.70
CA LEU A 81 -1.88 3.13 -14.19
C LEU A 81 -0.38 2.81 -14.15
N THR A 82 0.30 3.07 -15.27
CA THR A 82 1.71 2.73 -15.44
C THR A 82 2.53 3.92 -15.91
N GLY A 83 3.86 3.81 -15.80
CA GLY A 83 4.77 4.89 -16.20
C GLY A 83 4.49 6.18 -15.44
N SER A 84 4.45 7.31 -16.12
CA SER A 84 4.22 8.63 -15.50
C SER A 84 2.81 8.84 -14.94
N SER A 85 1.86 7.95 -15.26
CA SER A 85 0.52 8.00 -14.68
C SER A 85 0.42 7.26 -13.34
N ASN A 86 1.40 6.42 -12.99
CA ASN A 86 1.49 5.79 -11.68
C ASN A 86 2.27 6.73 -10.74
N PRO A 87 1.65 7.29 -9.69
CA PRO A 87 2.32 8.20 -8.75
C PRO A 87 3.49 7.55 -8.01
N PHE A 88 3.49 6.24 -7.92
CA PHE A 88 4.52 5.44 -7.24
C PHE A 88 5.58 4.87 -8.20
N ASN A 89 5.60 5.29 -9.46
CA ASN A 89 6.53 4.73 -10.47
C ASN A 89 8.03 4.90 -10.10
N GLY A 90 8.36 5.89 -9.27
CA GLY A 90 9.72 6.13 -8.76
C GLY A 90 10.09 5.32 -7.52
N VAL A 91 9.13 4.65 -6.90
CA VAL A 91 9.35 3.85 -5.69
C VAL A 91 10.06 2.55 -6.06
N ALA A 92 11.19 2.28 -5.37
CA ALA A 92 11.92 1.03 -5.52
C ALA A 92 12.68 0.70 -4.23
N VAL A 93 12.21 -0.27 -3.48
CA VAL A 93 12.92 -0.84 -2.35
C VAL A 93 13.65 -2.13 -2.76
N VAL A 94 14.41 -2.72 -1.87
CA VAL A 94 15.26 -3.89 -2.24
C VAL A 94 14.44 -5.02 -2.84
N ARG A 95 13.37 -5.45 -2.20
CA ARG A 95 12.39 -6.46 -2.66
C ARG A 95 11.20 -6.47 -1.72
N ARG A 96 10.08 -7.09 -2.14
CA ARG A 96 8.90 -7.32 -1.29
C ARG A 96 8.44 -6.04 -0.61
N SER A 97 8.07 -5.07 -1.42
CA SER A 97 7.49 -3.83 -0.92
C SER A 97 6.18 -4.11 -0.19
N VAL A 98 6.03 -3.54 1.00
CA VAL A 98 4.80 -3.61 1.81
C VAL A 98 4.34 -2.18 2.07
N PRO A 99 3.41 -1.65 1.24
CA PRO A 99 2.94 -0.28 1.38
C PRO A 99 1.96 -0.12 2.53
N THR A 100 2.08 0.99 3.25
CA THR A 100 1.05 1.56 4.13
C THR A 100 1.02 3.07 3.96
N PHE A 101 -0.06 3.72 4.39
CA PHE A 101 -0.28 5.13 4.17
C PHE A 101 -0.71 5.82 5.45
N ALA A 102 -0.18 7.03 5.69
CA ALA A 102 -0.56 7.89 6.80
C ALA A 102 -0.12 9.33 6.49
N ASP A 103 -0.82 10.31 7.02
CA ASP A 103 -0.37 11.69 7.10
C ASP A 103 0.68 11.76 8.21
N TRP A 104 1.95 11.47 7.86
CA TRP A 104 3.01 11.31 8.86
C TRP A 104 3.58 12.65 9.33
N ASP A 105 3.67 13.63 8.45
CA ASP A 105 4.22 14.94 8.78
C ASP A 105 3.17 15.97 9.19
N GLY A 106 1.87 15.61 9.14
CA GLY A 106 0.77 16.44 9.59
C GLY A 106 0.39 17.55 8.62
N ASP A 107 0.74 17.42 7.33
CA ASP A 107 0.44 18.43 6.31
C ASP A 107 -0.97 18.29 5.70
N GLY A 108 -1.66 17.19 6.00
CA GLY A 108 -3.02 16.87 5.56
C GLY A 108 -3.07 15.93 4.35
N ASP A 109 -1.95 15.63 3.73
CA ASP A 109 -1.84 14.64 2.65
C ASP A 109 -1.39 13.28 3.21
N LEU A 110 -1.82 12.16 2.59
CA LEU A 110 -1.36 10.84 3.00
C LEU A 110 -0.03 10.51 2.33
N ASP A 111 0.98 10.25 3.14
CA ASP A 111 2.30 9.80 2.72
C ASP A 111 2.36 8.29 2.52
N LEU A 112 3.40 7.83 1.83
CA LEU A 112 3.67 6.43 1.61
C LEU A 112 4.83 5.94 2.50
N ILE A 113 4.57 4.89 3.26
CA ILE A 113 5.57 4.18 4.06
C ILE A 113 5.70 2.77 3.49
N VAL A 114 6.93 2.33 3.19
CA VAL A 114 7.16 1.04 2.53
C VAL A 114 8.13 0.20 3.34
N GLY A 115 7.65 -0.95 3.79
CA GLY A 115 8.52 -1.99 4.30
C GLY A 115 9.19 -2.77 3.17
N SER A 116 10.33 -3.38 3.46
CA SER A 116 11.10 -4.12 2.47
C SER A 116 11.75 -5.40 3.03
N ARG A 117 12.26 -6.23 2.11
CA ARG A 117 12.85 -7.53 2.48
C ARG A 117 14.10 -7.42 3.36
N ASP A 118 14.87 -6.37 3.22
CA ASP A 118 16.10 -6.13 4.03
C ASP A 118 15.82 -5.67 5.45
N GLY A 119 14.54 -5.47 5.81
CA GLY A 119 14.12 -5.07 7.14
C GLY A 119 14.03 -3.56 7.34
N LEU A 120 14.37 -2.77 6.33
CA LEU A 120 14.28 -1.32 6.39
C LEU A 120 12.86 -0.83 6.16
N VAL A 121 12.56 0.35 6.69
CA VAL A 121 11.33 1.09 6.44
C VAL A 121 11.68 2.37 5.70
N HIS A 122 11.06 2.55 4.54
CA HIS A 122 11.28 3.70 3.67
C HIS A 122 10.11 4.68 3.77
N TYR A 123 10.41 5.96 3.77
CA TYR A 123 9.42 7.03 3.82
C TYR A 123 9.44 7.85 2.52
N TYR A 124 8.27 8.00 1.95
CA TYR A 124 8.05 8.78 0.74
C TYR A 124 6.95 9.81 1.02
N GLU A 125 7.33 11.08 1.11
CA GLU A 125 6.42 12.21 1.26
C GLU A 125 5.65 12.44 -0.04
N ARG A 126 4.34 12.63 0.08
CA ARG A 126 3.50 13.05 -1.04
C ARG A 126 3.77 14.52 -1.36
N VAL A 127 4.21 14.80 -2.57
CA VAL A 127 4.44 16.17 -3.05
C VAL A 127 3.37 16.62 -4.04
N SER A 128 2.58 15.68 -4.54
CA SER A 128 1.37 15.91 -5.35
C SER A 128 0.64 14.59 -5.57
N LYS A 129 -0.59 14.64 -6.08
CA LYS A 129 -1.34 13.43 -6.47
C LYS A 129 -0.67 12.59 -7.57
N TYR A 130 0.38 13.10 -8.20
CA TYR A 130 1.11 12.40 -9.27
C TYR A 130 2.50 11.93 -8.87
N GLN A 131 2.94 12.26 -7.65
CA GLN A 131 4.33 12.02 -7.28
C GLN A 131 4.54 11.95 -5.77
N VAL A 132 5.33 10.96 -5.36
CA VAL A 132 5.96 10.89 -4.04
C VAL A 132 7.47 11.12 -4.16
N THR A 133 8.10 11.58 -3.09
CA THR A 133 9.55 11.81 -3.01
C THR A 133 10.13 11.11 -1.80
N GLU A 134 11.12 10.25 -2.01
CA GLU A 134 11.82 9.58 -0.91
C GLU A 134 12.52 10.58 -0.01
N ARG A 135 12.28 10.47 1.29
CA ARG A 135 13.01 11.18 2.34
C ARG A 135 13.96 10.21 3.03
N ALA A 136 15.16 10.14 2.53
CA ALA A 136 16.19 9.20 3.03
C ALA A 136 17.27 9.92 3.84
N GLY A 137 17.92 9.15 4.75
CA GLY A 137 19.06 9.61 5.53
C GLY A 137 18.70 10.34 6.81
N GLU A 138 19.74 10.54 7.64
CA GLU A 138 19.63 11.19 8.95
C GLU A 138 19.05 12.61 8.82
N GLY A 139 18.01 12.88 9.62
CA GLY A 139 17.31 14.17 9.66
C GLY A 139 16.31 14.41 8.54
N ASN A 140 16.19 13.49 7.58
CA ASN A 140 15.19 13.56 6.51
C ASN A 140 14.13 12.47 6.62
N SER A 141 14.53 11.24 6.99
CA SER A 141 13.59 10.14 7.21
C SER A 141 13.31 9.99 8.70
N PRO A 142 12.03 9.92 9.10
CA PRO A 142 11.67 9.61 10.49
C PRO A 142 12.08 8.18 10.87
N PHE A 143 12.27 7.30 9.87
CA PHE A 143 12.61 5.88 10.05
C PHE A 143 14.08 5.57 9.78
N PHE A 144 14.94 6.60 9.71
CA PHE A 144 16.38 6.40 9.55
C PHE A 144 16.92 5.53 10.71
N ASP A 145 17.75 4.54 10.41
CA ASP A 145 18.27 3.53 11.33
C ASP A 145 17.23 2.53 11.90
N LEU A 146 15.98 2.56 11.45
CA LEU A 146 15.01 1.54 11.82
C LEU A 146 15.23 0.30 10.95
N ASP A 147 15.81 -0.74 11.54
CA ASP A 147 16.10 -2.02 10.90
C ASP A 147 15.50 -3.16 11.74
N THR A 148 14.51 -3.86 11.21
CA THR A 148 13.88 -5.02 11.85
C THR A 148 14.63 -6.33 11.58
N GLY A 149 15.74 -6.25 10.85
CA GLY A 149 16.61 -7.36 10.50
C GLY A 149 16.17 -8.12 9.24
N HIS A 150 14.89 -8.27 8.98
CA HIS A 150 14.40 -8.95 7.78
C HIS A 150 12.87 -8.82 7.62
N LEU A 151 12.40 -8.46 6.43
CA LEU A 151 10.97 -8.42 6.09
C LEU A 151 10.15 -7.47 6.99
N SER A 152 10.38 -6.18 6.87
CA SER A 152 9.53 -5.18 7.53
C SER A 152 8.12 -5.14 6.90
N SER A 153 7.11 -5.01 7.76
CA SER A 153 5.71 -4.91 7.36
C SER A 153 5.03 -3.82 8.19
N PRO A 154 5.26 -2.55 7.85
CA PRO A 154 4.83 -1.44 8.67
C PRO A 154 3.31 -1.31 8.72
N ALA A 155 2.80 -0.96 9.88
CA ALA A 155 1.44 -0.49 10.10
C ALA A 155 1.51 0.79 10.96
N VAL A 156 0.70 1.77 10.61
CA VAL A 156 0.66 3.06 11.31
C VAL A 156 -0.65 3.19 12.08
N VAL A 157 -0.55 3.59 13.33
CA VAL A 157 -1.69 3.71 14.24
C VAL A 157 -1.33 4.64 15.40
N ASP A 158 -2.27 5.44 15.89
CA ASP A 158 -2.18 6.09 17.21
C ASP A 158 -2.49 5.01 18.28
N TRP A 159 -1.46 4.31 18.75
CA TRP A 159 -1.60 3.14 19.63
C TRP A 159 -2.00 3.52 21.06
N ASP A 160 -1.41 4.57 21.59
CA ASP A 160 -1.65 4.99 22.98
C ASP A 160 -2.65 6.14 23.12
N ARG A 161 -3.17 6.65 21.99
CA ARG A 161 -4.17 7.71 21.89
C ARG A 161 -3.69 9.05 22.41
N ASP A 162 -2.43 9.35 22.21
CA ASP A 162 -1.84 10.65 22.53
C ASP A 162 -1.98 11.69 21.40
N GLY A 163 -2.44 11.27 20.23
CA GLY A 163 -2.67 12.09 19.05
C GLY A 163 -1.54 12.04 18.03
N ASP A 164 -0.43 11.38 18.35
CA ASP A 164 0.67 11.15 17.44
C ASP A 164 0.58 9.77 16.80
N LEU A 165 1.18 9.60 15.62
CA LEU A 165 1.17 8.32 14.92
C LEU A 165 2.35 7.45 15.35
N ASP A 166 2.05 6.20 15.70
CA ASP A 166 3.03 5.17 16.02
C ASP A 166 3.26 4.26 14.83
N LEU A 167 4.47 3.72 14.71
CA LEU A 167 4.84 2.71 13.73
C LEU A 167 5.01 1.36 14.41
N VAL A 168 4.29 0.35 13.91
CA VAL A 168 4.43 -1.06 14.28
C VAL A 168 4.94 -1.83 13.07
N THR A 169 5.97 -2.65 13.22
CA THR A 169 6.53 -3.43 12.13
C THR A 169 7.05 -4.81 12.59
#